data_a37eec2336b44691c51942acca2a76ee
#
_entry.id   a37eec2336b44691c51942acca2a76ee
#
_cell.length_a   1.000
_cell.length_b   1.000
_cell.length_c   1.000
_cell.angle_alpha   90.00
_cell.angle_beta   90.00
_cell.angle_gamma   90.00
#
_symmetry.space_group_name_H-M   'P 1'
#
loop_
_entity.id
_entity.type
_entity.pdbx_description
1 polymer ?
#
loop_
_entity_poly.entity_id
_entity_poly.type
_entity_poly.pdbx_seq_one_letter_code
_entity_poly.pdbx_strand_id
1 'polypeptide(L)'
;MVARILQDGRYLGSAEYPRLLSPKLFHQAQSARPDVSGRLERPEIKDIRVLARCAQCGEPMRRMRKNYWYCSNCMDSPSKIKDEALILCVERLLRGLRERPETIAPTLAAESENKNIQAAQERLDDELERPEFNEAAAKAQVIALASARFDALGSGDYETMRLRHLLGRAKPCDALDSELLRQTASAVLIYPSGAVRLKLKNRQMIGG
;
A
#
# COMPACT_ATOMS: atom_id res chain seq x y z
N MET A 1 -15.20 -31.49 -7.32
CA MET A 1 -16.20 -32.32 -7.98
C MET A 1 -17.49 -32.48 -7.15
N VAL A 2 -17.45 -32.91 -5.90
CA VAL A 2 -18.62 -33.09 -5.00
C VAL A 2 -19.51 -31.85 -4.87
N ALA A 3 -18.92 -30.66 -4.75
CA ALA A 3 -19.65 -29.40 -4.61
C ALA A 3 -20.58 -29.07 -5.83
N ARG A 4 -20.19 -29.48 -7.03
CA ARG A 4 -21.00 -29.34 -8.25
C ARG A 4 -22.21 -30.26 -8.22
N ILE A 5 -22.01 -31.49 -7.76
CA ILE A 5 -23.07 -32.52 -7.65
C ILE A 5 -24.15 -32.00 -6.68
N LEU A 6 -23.77 -31.49 -5.54
CA LEU A 6 -24.71 -30.98 -4.53
C LEU A 6 -25.48 -29.72 -4.97
N GLN A 7 -25.02 -29.02 -6.01
CA GLN A 7 -25.72 -27.83 -6.55
C GLN A 7 -26.60 -28.10 -7.75
N ASP A 8 -26.54 -29.32 -8.28
CA ASP A 8 -27.23 -29.65 -9.51
C ASP A 8 -28.75 -29.83 -9.27
N GLY A 9 -29.53 -28.84 -9.74
CA GLY A 9 -30.99 -28.84 -9.60
C GLY A 9 -31.70 -29.99 -10.31
N ARG A 10 -31.04 -30.74 -11.22
CA ARG A 10 -31.61 -31.90 -11.91
C ARG A 10 -32.04 -33.01 -10.96
N TYR A 11 -31.44 -33.07 -9.78
CA TYR A 11 -31.85 -34.02 -8.71
C TYR A 11 -33.25 -33.76 -8.15
N LEU A 12 -33.80 -32.56 -8.34
CA LEU A 12 -35.16 -32.20 -7.94
C LEU A 12 -36.19 -32.70 -8.93
N GLY A 13 -35.75 -33.19 -10.10
CA GLY A 13 -36.61 -33.63 -11.19
C GLY A 13 -36.92 -32.55 -12.22
N SER A 14 -37.02 -32.95 -13.47
CA SER A 14 -37.43 -32.15 -14.62
C SER A 14 -38.22 -33.01 -15.58
N ALA A 15 -38.66 -32.46 -16.73
CA ALA A 15 -39.34 -33.23 -17.76
C ALA A 15 -38.48 -34.40 -18.30
N GLU A 16 -37.17 -34.29 -18.25
CA GLU A 16 -36.21 -35.28 -18.77
C GLU A 16 -35.61 -36.19 -17.70
N TYR A 17 -35.63 -35.76 -16.45
CA TYR A 17 -34.96 -36.45 -15.33
C TYR A 17 -35.94 -36.76 -14.19
N PRO A 18 -36.05 -38.03 -13.74
CA PRO A 18 -36.91 -38.36 -12.61
C PRO A 18 -36.37 -37.69 -11.32
N ARG A 19 -37.27 -37.34 -10.43
CA ARG A 19 -36.92 -36.77 -9.13
C ARG A 19 -36.20 -37.80 -8.25
N LEU A 20 -34.96 -37.50 -7.85
CA LEU A 20 -34.15 -38.34 -6.99
C LEU A 20 -34.14 -37.85 -5.54
N LEU A 21 -34.28 -36.55 -5.31
CA LEU A 21 -34.25 -35.95 -4.00
C LEU A 21 -35.49 -35.13 -3.69
N SER A 22 -35.94 -35.12 -2.44
CA SER A 22 -37.00 -34.21 -2.02
C SER A 22 -36.45 -32.75 -1.96
N PRO A 23 -37.26 -31.72 -2.26
CA PRO A 23 -36.83 -30.33 -2.13
C PRO A 23 -36.31 -29.99 -0.73
N LYS A 24 -36.96 -30.54 0.30
CA LYS A 24 -36.57 -30.37 1.69
C LYS A 24 -35.13 -30.87 1.95
N LEU A 25 -34.82 -32.07 1.48
CA LEU A 25 -33.48 -32.66 1.65
C LEU A 25 -32.42 -31.92 0.83
N PHE A 26 -32.76 -31.48 -0.38
CA PHE A 26 -31.89 -30.68 -1.22
C PHE A 26 -31.55 -29.34 -0.55
N HIS A 27 -32.56 -28.60 -0.03
CA HIS A 27 -32.34 -27.35 0.69
C HIS A 27 -31.56 -27.53 1.99
N GLN A 28 -31.82 -28.62 2.74
CA GLN A 28 -31.03 -28.95 3.92
C GLN A 28 -29.55 -29.21 3.57
N ALA A 29 -29.29 -29.93 2.48
CA ALA A 29 -27.91 -30.14 2.01
C ALA A 29 -27.23 -28.85 1.57
N GLN A 30 -27.97 -27.90 1.01
CA GLN A 30 -27.43 -26.56 0.65
C GLN A 30 -27.11 -25.74 1.91
N SER A 31 -28.00 -25.71 2.88
CA SER A 31 -27.81 -24.94 4.13
C SER A 31 -26.78 -25.59 5.08
N ALA A 32 -26.60 -26.91 5.02
CA ALA A 32 -25.57 -27.61 5.79
C ALA A 32 -24.15 -27.48 5.18
N ARG A 33 -24.04 -26.89 3.96
CA ARG A 33 -22.72 -26.64 3.38
C ARG A 33 -21.98 -25.62 4.25
N PRO A 34 -20.79 -25.96 4.74
CA PRO A 34 -19.94 -24.92 5.30
C PRO A 34 -19.74 -23.88 4.19
N ASP A 35 -19.95 -22.64 4.50
CA ASP A 35 -19.69 -21.54 3.59
C ASP A 35 -18.21 -21.56 3.16
N VAL A 36 -17.90 -22.26 2.06
CA VAL A 36 -16.53 -22.42 1.55
C VAL A 36 -16.05 -21.14 0.88
N SER A 37 -16.96 -20.17 0.66
CA SER A 37 -16.60 -18.82 0.24
C SER A 37 -15.86 -18.07 1.34
N GLY A 38 -16.00 -18.48 2.58
CA GLY A 38 -15.38 -17.95 3.76
C GLY A 38 -14.35 -18.88 4.41
N ARG A 39 -13.32 -19.35 3.72
CA ARG A 39 -12.04 -19.35 4.41
C ARG A 39 -11.78 -17.88 4.70
N LEU A 40 -12.14 -17.51 5.94
CA LEU A 40 -11.89 -16.19 6.49
C LEU A 40 -10.41 -15.89 6.22
N GLU A 41 -10.19 -15.14 5.15
CA GLU A 41 -8.85 -14.64 4.88
C GLU A 41 -8.47 -13.84 6.11
N ARG A 42 -7.35 -14.19 6.72
CA ARG A 42 -6.86 -13.46 7.89
C ARG A 42 -6.94 -11.96 7.58
N PRO A 43 -7.47 -11.11 8.47
CA PRO A 43 -7.60 -9.68 8.21
C PRO A 43 -6.28 -9.05 7.79
N GLU A 44 -5.16 -9.50 8.36
CA GLU A 44 -3.81 -9.06 8.01
C GLU A 44 -3.47 -9.31 6.52
N ILE A 45 -3.87 -10.46 5.99
CA ILE A 45 -3.66 -10.83 4.59
C ILE A 45 -4.47 -9.92 3.66
N LYS A 46 -5.70 -9.60 4.05
CA LYS A 46 -6.57 -8.71 3.26
C LYS A 46 -5.95 -7.31 3.14
N ASP A 47 -5.44 -6.78 4.23
CA ASP A 47 -4.85 -5.43 4.26
C ASP A 47 -3.50 -5.38 3.52
N ILE A 48 -2.65 -6.40 3.72
CA ILE A 48 -1.41 -6.53 2.96
C ILE A 48 -1.67 -6.65 1.46
N ARG A 49 -2.74 -7.37 1.03
CA ARG A 49 -3.08 -7.56 -0.38
C ARG A 49 -3.25 -6.25 -1.14
N VAL A 50 -3.85 -5.26 -0.51
CA VAL A 50 -4.06 -3.94 -1.11
C VAL A 50 -2.73 -3.22 -1.35
N LEU A 51 -1.76 -3.42 -0.45
CA LEU A 51 -0.48 -2.72 -0.44
C LEU A 51 0.66 -3.49 -1.10
N ALA A 52 0.53 -4.82 -1.27
CA ALA A 52 1.61 -5.67 -1.78
C ALA A 52 1.91 -5.40 -3.26
N ARG A 53 3.16 -5.05 -3.55
CA ARG A 53 3.66 -4.74 -4.90
C ARG A 53 4.98 -5.47 -5.16
N CYS A 54 5.20 -5.82 -6.41
CA CYS A 54 6.51 -6.31 -6.87
C CYS A 54 7.52 -5.16 -6.85
N ALA A 55 8.69 -5.38 -6.24
CA ALA A 55 9.74 -4.37 -6.18
C ALA A 55 10.40 -4.10 -7.54
N GLN A 56 10.31 -5.04 -8.50
CA GLN A 56 10.90 -4.90 -9.84
C GLN A 56 10.00 -4.13 -10.81
N CYS A 57 8.72 -4.53 -10.92
CA CYS A 57 7.81 -3.97 -11.93
C CYS A 57 6.69 -3.09 -11.34
N GLY A 58 6.56 -3.00 -10.01
CA GLY A 58 5.52 -2.21 -9.36
C GLY A 58 4.12 -2.85 -9.36
N GLU A 59 3.92 -3.92 -10.12
CA GLU A 59 2.61 -4.57 -10.26
C GLU A 59 2.12 -5.20 -8.94
N PRO A 60 0.80 -5.27 -8.74
CA PRO A 60 0.22 -5.93 -7.58
C PRO A 60 0.63 -7.40 -7.48
N MET A 61 1.01 -7.81 -6.29
CA MET A 61 1.31 -9.22 -6.03
C MET A 61 0.04 -10.06 -6.01
N ARG A 62 0.10 -11.26 -6.59
CA ARG A 62 -0.99 -12.23 -6.59
C ARG A 62 -0.76 -13.31 -5.53
N ARG A 63 -1.80 -13.64 -4.79
CA ARG A 63 -1.76 -14.72 -3.80
C ARG A 63 -2.28 -16.02 -4.40
N MET A 64 -1.49 -17.09 -4.30
CA MET A 64 -1.88 -18.43 -4.73
C MET A 64 -2.54 -19.22 -3.58
N ARG A 65 -3.27 -20.31 -3.92
CA ARG A 65 -3.99 -21.19 -2.99
C ARG A 65 -3.10 -21.85 -1.92
N LYS A 66 -1.79 -21.91 -2.15
CA LYS A 66 -0.80 -22.51 -1.22
C LYS A 66 -0.16 -21.48 -0.28
N ASN A 67 -0.83 -20.37 -0.01
CA ASN A 67 -0.34 -19.30 0.87
C ASN A 67 0.99 -18.67 0.40
N TYR A 68 1.17 -18.53 -0.90
CA TYR A 68 2.30 -17.86 -1.52
C TYR A 68 1.85 -16.62 -2.27
N TRP A 69 2.68 -15.59 -2.20
CA TRP A 69 2.59 -14.40 -3.04
C TRP A 69 3.59 -14.49 -4.17
N TYR A 70 3.20 -14.06 -5.35
CA TYR A 70 4.07 -14.05 -6.52
C TYR A 70 3.72 -12.89 -7.46
N CYS A 71 4.70 -12.45 -8.22
CA CYS A 71 4.50 -11.53 -9.33
C CYS A 71 4.19 -12.32 -10.61
N SER A 72 3.09 -12.00 -11.27
CA SER A 72 2.72 -12.64 -12.54
C SER A 72 3.41 -12.00 -13.75
N ASN A 73 4.02 -10.84 -13.60
CA ASN A 73 4.65 -10.08 -14.69
C ASN A 73 6.15 -10.37 -14.83
N CYS A 74 6.85 -10.68 -13.73
CA CYS A 74 8.29 -10.99 -13.74
C CYS A 74 8.51 -12.49 -13.95
N MET A 75 8.74 -12.92 -15.18
CA MET A 75 8.88 -14.34 -15.53
C MET A 75 10.24 -14.94 -15.13
N ASP A 76 11.34 -14.21 -15.36
CA ASP A 76 12.69 -14.74 -15.19
C ASP A 76 13.12 -14.87 -13.72
N SER A 77 12.69 -13.97 -12.87
CA SER A 77 12.98 -13.97 -11.44
C SER A 77 11.79 -13.47 -10.63
N PRO A 78 10.72 -14.25 -10.53
CA PRO A 78 9.51 -13.81 -9.87
C PRO A 78 9.74 -13.67 -8.36
N SER A 79 9.33 -12.53 -7.83
CA SER A 79 9.24 -12.32 -6.38
C SER A 79 8.26 -13.33 -5.79
N LYS A 80 8.69 -14.11 -4.79
CA LYS A 80 7.87 -15.12 -4.10
C LYS A 80 8.07 -15.06 -2.60
N ILE A 81 6.98 -15.08 -1.84
CA ILE A 81 7.04 -15.11 -0.37
C ILE A 81 5.83 -15.84 0.20
N LYS A 82 5.99 -16.52 1.32
CA LYS A 82 4.88 -17.15 2.07
C LYS A 82 4.15 -16.12 2.91
N ASP A 83 2.84 -16.34 3.17
CA ASP A 83 2.01 -15.48 4.01
C ASP A 83 2.64 -15.18 5.36
N GLU A 84 3.07 -16.23 6.07
CA GLU A 84 3.63 -16.11 7.42
C GLU A 84 4.91 -15.27 7.44
N ALA A 85 5.81 -15.51 6.47
CA ALA A 85 7.04 -14.75 6.34
C ALA A 85 6.77 -13.28 6.00
N LEU A 86 5.78 -13.03 5.13
CA LEU A 86 5.38 -11.67 4.76
C LEU A 86 4.80 -10.91 5.95
N ILE A 87 3.86 -11.52 6.69
CA ILE A 87 3.25 -10.92 7.88
C ILE A 87 4.33 -10.60 8.91
N LEU A 88 5.21 -11.57 9.21
CA LEU A 88 6.28 -11.41 10.19
C LEU A 88 7.27 -10.28 9.79
N CYS A 89 7.62 -10.19 8.51
CA CYS A 89 8.47 -9.10 8.02
C CYS A 89 7.80 -7.74 8.18
N VAL A 90 6.55 -7.60 7.76
CA VAL A 90 5.80 -6.33 7.86
C VAL A 90 5.62 -5.93 9.33
N GLU A 91 5.26 -6.88 10.20
CA GLU A 91 5.14 -6.67 11.65
C GLU A 91 6.44 -6.16 12.26
N ARG A 92 7.57 -6.81 11.94
CA ARG A 92 8.91 -6.42 12.43
C ARG A 92 9.26 -4.99 11.99
N LEU A 93 8.99 -4.65 10.73
CA LEU A 93 9.24 -3.31 10.20
C LEU A 93 8.39 -2.24 10.89
N LEU A 94 7.09 -2.51 11.10
CA LEU A 94 6.22 -1.58 11.82
C LEU A 94 6.61 -1.44 13.29
N ARG A 95 7.02 -2.53 13.95
CA ARG A 95 7.51 -2.51 15.33
C ARG A 95 8.76 -1.63 15.43
N GLY A 96 9.73 -1.81 14.55
CA GLY A 96 10.93 -0.99 14.52
C GLY A 96 10.66 0.50 14.31
N LEU A 97 9.67 0.83 13.47
CA LEU A 97 9.22 2.21 13.27
C LEU A 97 8.51 2.80 14.50
N ARG A 98 7.76 1.99 15.25
CA ARG A 98 7.13 2.42 16.51
C ARG A 98 8.15 2.66 17.60
N GLU A 99 9.15 1.80 17.70
CA GLU A 99 10.23 1.94 18.70
C GLU A 99 11.10 3.17 18.43
N ARG A 100 11.28 3.54 17.15
CA ARG A 100 12.13 4.66 16.72
C ARG A 100 11.46 5.52 15.65
N PRO A 101 10.39 6.27 15.97
CA PRO A 101 9.68 7.11 15.00
C PRO A 101 10.56 8.20 14.38
N GLU A 102 11.62 8.61 15.08
CA GLU A 102 12.60 9.60 14.61
C GLU A 102 13.41 9.16 13.40
N THR A 103 13.47 7.85 13.12
CA THR A 103 14.13 7.31 11.91
C THR A 103 13.42 7.69 10.62
N ILE A 104 12.15 8.12 10.70
CA ILE A 104 11.42 8.64 9.55
C ILE A 104 11.96 10.03 9.25
N ALA A 105 12.75 10.12 8.18
CA ALA A 105 13.33 11.39 7.72
C ALA A 105 12.36 12.13 6.78
N PRO A 106 12.39 13.47 6.71
CA PRO A 106 11.73 14.20 5.65
C PRO A 106 12.24 13.71 4.30
N THR A 107 11.34 13.53 3.36
CA THR A 107 11.76 13.26 1.98
C THR A 107 12.31 14.56 1.41
N LEU A 108 13.57 14.57 1.03
CA LEU A 108 14.15 15.70 0.29
C LEU A 108 13.26 16.00 -0.92
N ALA A 109 12.94 17.28 -1.10
CA ALA A 109 12.23 17.75 -2.28
C ALA A 109 12.86 17.17 -3.54
N ALA A 110 12.02 16.74 -4.47
CA ALA A 110 12.55 16.17 -5.72
C ALA A 110 13.46 17.20 -6.41
N GLU A 111 14.47 16.75 -7.16
CA GLU A 111 15.39 17.66 -7.88
C GLU A 111 14.66 18.68 -8.76
N SER A 112 13.47 18.34 -9.26
CA SER A 112 12.60 19.25 -10.00
C SER A 112 12.06 20.40 -9.14
N GLU A 113 11.75 20.15 -7.86
CA GLU A 113 11.27 21.18 -6.92
C GLU A 113 12.41 22.13 -6.55
N ASN A 114 13.62 21.61 -6.37
CA ASN A 114 14.81 22.45 -6.18
C ASN A 114 15.11 23.31 -7.39
N LYS A 115 14.95 22.81 -8.63
CA LYS A 115 15.10 23.61 -9.85
C LYS A 115 14.07 24.74 -9.94
N ASN A 116 12.83 24.49 -9.53
CA ASN A 116 11.79 25.52 -9.51
C ASN A 116 12.10 26.64 -8.51
N ILE A 117 12.62 26.29 -7.32
CA ILE A 117 13.06 27.27 -6.33
C ILE A 117 14.23 28.09 -6.88
N GLN A 118 15.21 27.41 -7.49
CA GLN A 118 16.38 28.09 -8.07
C GLN A 118 15.98 29.03 -9.19
N ALA A 119 15.12 28.60 -10.12
CA ALA A 119 14.62 29.45 -11.20
C ALA A 119 13.80 30.65 -10.69
N ALA A 120 13.03 30.47 -9.60
CA ALA A 120 12.30 31.58 -8.97
C ALA A 120 13.25 32.56 -8.27
N GLN A 121 14.31 32.07 -7.67
CA GLN A 121 15.36 32.90 -7.05
C GLN A 121 16.09 33.72 -8.11
N GLU A 122 16.55 33.11 -9.20
CA GLU A 122 17.23 33.78 -10.30
C GLU A 122 16.37 34.91 -10.91
N ARG A 123 15.06 34.69 -11.09
CA ARG A 123 14.13 35.71 -11.58
C ARG A 123 13.99 36.90 -10.62
N LEU A 124 14.00 36.61 -9.30
CA LEU A 124 13.96 37.69 -8.31
C LEU A 124 15.25 38.49 -8.33
N ASP A 125 16.40 37.81 -8.38
CA ASP A 125 17.71 38.45 -8.43
C ASP A 125 17.86 39.33 -9.69
N ASP A 126 17.45 38.80 -10.85
CA ASP A 126 17.40 39.54 -12.12
C ASP A 126 16.53 40.82 -12.01
N GLU A 127 15.36 40.75 -11.35
CA GLU A 127 14.48 41.90 -11.18
C GLU A 127 15.06 42.96 -10.22
N LEU A 128 15.77 42.51 -9.19
CA LEU A 128 16.43 43.41 -8.23
C LEU A 128 17.68 44.10 -8.80
N GLU A 129 18.35 43.50 -9.78
CA GLU A 129 19.55 44.04 -10.43
C GLU A 129 19.21 44.99 -11.58
N ARG A 130 17.94 45.13 -11.97
CA ARG A 130 17.53 46.07 -13.04
C ARG A 130 17.80 47.51 -12.68
N PRO A 131 18.33 48.32 -13.63
CA PRO A 131 18.58 49.73 -13.39
C PRO A 131 17.30 50.56 -13.09
N GLU A 132 16.18 50.12 -13.68
CA GLU A 132 14.85 50.66 -13.38
C GLU A 132 14.10 49.70 -12.47
N PHE A 133 14.10 50.00 -11.19
CA PHE A 133 13.44 49.16 -10.18
C PHE A 133 11.92 49.26 -10.30
N ASN A 134 11.27 48.09 -10.47
CA ASN A 134 9.81 47.97 -10.49
C ASN A 134 9.33 47.24 -9.22
N GLU A 135 8.84 48.00 -8.25
CA GLU A 135 8.37 47.47 -6.98
C GLU A 135 7.26 46.39 -7.13
N ALA A 136 6.32 46.59 -8.08
CA ALA A 136 5.23 45.65 -8.31
C ALA A 136 5.75 44.30 -8.85
N ALA A 137 6.70 44.37 -9.82
CA ALA A 137 7.34 43.20 -10.39
C ALA A 137 8.17 42.45 -9.31
N ALA A 138 8.96 43.16 -8.53
CA ALA A 138 9.75 42.58 -7.43
C ALA A 138 8.86 41.88 -6.38
N LYS A 139 7.75 42.51 -5.98
CA LYS A 139 6.77 41.88 -5.08
C LYS A 139 6.18 40.58 -5.68
N ALA A 140 5.86 40.57 -6.98
CA ALA A 140 5.35 39.35 -7.63
C ALA A 140 6.40 38.26 -7.63
N GLN A 141 7.69 38.52 -7.84
CA GLN A 141 8.75 37.52 -7.78
C GLN A 141 8.98 37.02 -6.35
N VAL A 142 8.90 37.87 -5.35
CA VAL A 142 8.96 37.44 -3.93
C VAL A 142 7.83 36.45 -3.59
N ILE A 143 6.60 36.74 -4.04
CA ILE A 143 5.46 35.85 -3.85
C ILE A 143 5.68 34.52 -4.58
N ALA A 144 6.16 34.56 -5.82
CA ALA A 144 6.46 33.36 -6.62
C ALA A 144 7.53 32.49 -5.95
N LEU A 145 8.60 33.09 -5.44
CA LEU A 145 9.63 32.37 -4.68
C LEU A 145 9.09 31.79 -3.39
N ALA A 146 8.27 32.54 -2.66
CA ALA A 146 7.64 32.05 -1.42
C ALA A 146 6.72 30.86 -1.71
N SER A 147 5.92 30.91 -2.79
CA SER A 147 5.08 29.80 -3.24
C SER A 147 5.90 28.57 -3.63
N ALA A 148 6.97 28.75 -4.42
CA ALA A 148 7.84 27.64 -4.82
C ALA A 148 8.51 26.97 -3.59
N ARG A 149 8.96 27.77 -2.61
CA ARG A 149 9.49 27.24 -1.35
C ARG A 149 8.43 26.54 -0.51
N PHE A 150 7.22 27.08 -0.45
CA PHE A 150 6.10 26.47 0.27
C PHE A 150 5.70 25.12 -0.36
N ASP A 151 5.59 25.08 -1.68
CA ASP A 151 5.27 23.85 -2.42
C ASP A 151 6.34 22.76 -2.22
N ALA A 152 7.60 23.16 -2.15
CA ALA A 152 8.72 22.26 -1.89
C ALA A 152 8.79 21.77 -0.43
N LEU A 153 8.41 22.60 0.54
CA LEU A 153 8.26 22.20 1.96
C LEU A 153 7.02 21.33 2.17
N GLY A 154 6.06 21.41 1.24
CA GLY A 154 4.66 21.07 1.40
C GLY A 154 4.37 19.68 1.92
N SER A 155 4.11 18.71 1.08
CA SER A 155 3.46 17.45 1.52
C SER A 155 4.39 16.48 2.25
N GLY A 156 5.68 16.46 1.95
CA GLY A 156 6.64 15.50 2.50
C GLY A 156 6.93 15.72 3.99
N ASP A 157 7.06 16.97 4.41
CA ASP A 157 7.38 17.29 5.82
C ASP A 157 6.15 17.12 6.71
N TYR A 158 4.98 17.55 6.26
CA TYR A 158 3.72 17.31 6.97
C TYR A 158 3.44 15.80 7.14
N GLU A 159 3.58 15.01 6.07
CA GLU A 159 3.40 13.57 6.16
C GLU A 159 4.44 12.91 7.08
N THR A 160 5.66 13.38 7.08
CA THR A 160 6.70 12.90 8.01
C THR A 160 6.34 13.18 9.47
N MET A 161 5.91 14.39 9.79
CA MET A 161 5.47 14.75 11.14
C MET A 161 4.23 13.96 11.55
N ARG A 162 3.26 13.81 10.64
CA ARG A 162 2.06 13.01 10.85
C ARG A 162 2.41 11.54 11.14
N LEU A 163 3.31 10.94 10.35
CA LEU A 163 3.75 9.55 10.52
C LEU A 163 4.47 9.36 11.87
N ARG A 164 5.38 10.25 12.23
CA ARG A 164 6.05 10.21 13.55
C ARG A 164 5.06 10.29 14.70
N HIS A 165 4.08 11.18 14.60
CA HIS A 165 3.05 11.34 15.63
C HIS A 165 2.15 10.10 15.74
N LEU A 166 1.71 9.52 14.60
CA LEU A 166 0.89 8.30 14.58
C LEU A 166 1.64 7.11 15.21
N LEU A 167 2.90 6.91 14.82
CA LEU A 167 3.71 5.80 15.31
C LEU A 167 4.07 5.97 16.80
N GLY A 168 4.37 7.19 17.24
CA GLY A 168 4.68 7.46 18.64
C GLY A 168 3.47 7.29 19.59
N ARG A 169 2.24 7.39 19.08
CA ARG A 169 1.01 7.16 19.85
C ARG A 169 0.46 5.73 19.73
N ALA A 170 0.97 4.94 18.79
CA ALA A 170 0.49 3.58 18.57
C ALA A 170 0.82 2.69 19.79
N LYS A 171 -0.21 2.02 20.30
CA LYS A 171 -0.04 1.09 21.42
C LYS A 171 0.77 -0.13 20.97
N PRO A 172 1.59 -0.73 21.86
CA PRO A 172 2.21 -2.02 21.59
C PRO A 172 1.14 -3.07 21.24
N CYS A 173 1.37 -3.81 20.19
CA CYS A 173 0.51 -4.89 19.74
C CYS A 173 1.38 -6.12 19.42
N ASP A 174 0.94 -7.30 19.82
CA ASP A 174 1.66 -8.56 19.57
C ASP A 174 1.39 -9.12 18.17
N ALA A 175 0.36 -8.60 17.49
CA ALA A 175 0.00 -8.95 16.11
C ALA A 175 0.20 -7.76 15.18
N LEU A 176 0.10 -8.01 13.88
CA LEU A 176 0.15 -6.97 12.87
C LEU A 176 -1.00 -5.96 13.05
N ASP A 177 -0.67 -4.72 13.34
CA ASP A 177 -1.62 -3.63 13.36
C ASP A 177 -1.95 -3.19 11.92
N SER A 178 -3.04 -3.75 11.41
CA SER A 178 -3.52 -3.50 10.04
C SER A 178 -3.94 -2.05 9.82
N GLU A 179 -4.49 -1.39 10.82
CA GLU A 179 -4.90 0.01 10.72
C GLU A 179 -3.68 0.92 10.64
N LEU A 180 -2.71 0.69 11.51
CA LEU A 180 -1.44 1.41 11.49
C LEU A 180 -0.71 1.20 10.16
N LEU A 181 -0.70 -0.02 9.62
CA LEU A 181 -0.12 -0.31 8.31
C LEU A 181 -0.78 0.52 7.21
N ARG A 182 -2.11 0.57 7.16
CA ARG A 182 -2.86 1.36 6.15
C ARG A 182 -2.63 2.87 6.29
N GLN A 183 -2.48 3.34 7.52
CA GLN A 183 -2.24 4.76 7.79
C GLN A 183 -0.82 5.21 7.46
N THR A 184 0.17 4.33 7.59
CA THR A 184 1.59 4.67 7.46
C THR A 184 2.20 4.27 6.12
N ALA A 185 1.84 3.09 5.57
CA ALA A 185 2.41 2.58 4.34
C ALA A 185 1.60 2.94 3.09
N SER A 186 2.28 3.23 2.01
CA SER A 186 1.72 3.36 0.65
C SER A 186 1.88 2.06 -0.15
N ALA A 187 2.92 1.27 0.12
CA ALA A 187 3.12 -0.04 -0.49
C ALA A 187 4.00 -0.94 0.38
N VAL A 188 3.81 -2.25 0.23
CA VAL A 188 4.68 -3.32 0.73
C VAL A 188 5.40 -3.92 -0.48
N LEU A 189 6.69 -3.64 -0.61
CA LEU A 189 7.49 -4.07 -1.75
C LEU A 189 8.15 -5.41 -1.45
N ILE A 190 7.93 -6.36 -2.36
CA ILE A 190 8.45 -7.73 -2.26
C ILE A 190 9.49 -7.93 -3.36
N TYR A 191 10.71 -8.27 -2.96
CA TYR A 191 11.83 -8.50 -3.85
C TYR A 191 11.96 -9.97 -4.26
N PRO A 192 12.65 -10.29 -5.37
CA PRO A 192 12.90 -11.68 -5.79
C PRO A 192 13.66 -12.50 -4.74
N SER A 193 14.52 -11.85 -3.96
CA SER A 193 15.23 -12.46 -2.83
C SER A 193 14.32 -12.88 -1.67
N GLY A 194 13.04 -12.50 -1.71
CA GLY A 194 12.11 -12.64 -0.58
C GLY A 194 12.23 -11.53 0.45
N ALA A 195 13.11 -10.56 0.26
CA ALA A 195 13.19 -9.37 1.11
C ALA A 195 11.93 -8.53 0.97
N VAL A 196 11.52 -7.89 2.08
CA VAL A 196 10.34 -7.04 2.15
C VAL A 196 10.74 -5.66 2.62
N ARG A 197 10.26 -4.62 1.92
CA ARG A 197 10.42 -3.22 2.34
C ARG A 197 9.07 -2.53 2.41
N LEU A 198 8.92 -1.60 3.33
CA LEU A 198 7.78 -0.72 3.41
C LEU A 198 8.10 0.59 2.70
N LYS A 199 7.23 1.00 1.77
CA LYS A 199 7.21 2.35 1.25
C LYS A 199 6.20 3.14 2.06
N LEU A 200 6.67 4.12 2.81
CA LEU A 200 5.82 4.98 3.62
C LEU A 200 5.08 6.01 2.76
N LYS A 201 4.07 6.68 3.33
CA LYS A 201 3.31 7.72 2.63
C LYS A 201 4.15 8.96 2.33
N ASN A 202 5.16 9.26 3.14
CA ASN A 202 6.17 10.28 2.83
C ASN A 202 7.22 9.82 1.81
N ARG A 203 6.99 8.70 1.10
CA ARG A 203 7.85 8.09 0.07
C ARG A 203 9.15 7.45 0.58
N GLN A 204 9.47 7.54 1.85
CA GLN A 204 10.65 6.88 2.42
C GLN A 204 10.51 5.36 2.34
N MET A 205 11.63 4.67 2.08
CA MET A 205 11.73 3.22 2.04
C MET A 205 12.36 2.72 3.33
N ILE A 206 11.69 1.77 3.99
CA ILE A 206 12.13 1.17 5.26
C ILE A 206 12.36 -0.32 5.06
N GLY A 207 13.45 -0.83 5.59
CA GLY A 207 13.85 -2.23 5.48
C GLY A 207 14.97 -2.44 4.46
N GLY A 208 15.75 -3.46 4.67
CA GLY A 208 16.90 -3.86 3.86
C GLY A 208 17.46 -5.18 4.36
#